data_c0aab8f401d6c88bce238e1e3c241941
#
_entry.id   c0aab8f401d6c88bce238e1e3c241941
#
_cell.length_a   1.000
_cell.length_b   1.000
_cell.length_c   1.000
_cell.angle_alpha   90.00
_cell.angle_beta   90.00
_cell.angle_gamma   90.00
#
_symmetry.space_group_name_H-M   'P 1'
#
loop_
_entity.id
_entity.type
_entity.pdbx_description
1 polymer ?
#
loop_
_entity_poly.entity_id
_entity_poly.type
_entity_poly.pdbx_seq_one_letter_code
_entity_poly.pdbx_strand_id
1 'polypeptide(L)'
;MSLNVANCDRCGKIYMKNNYGLCPNCLREMEKQYETCLKYLRENRACSIQELSDATEVPVKQIVKFIREGRISIKNNPNMAYECDVCGAQIREHNMCDACRSRLTKEARNMAEDEQRKKQQTEQEKHASFLIKDRLQDRTK
;
A
#
# COMPACT_ATOMS: atom_id res chain seq x y z
N MET A 1 23.76 -24.82 -2.86
CA MET A 1 22.84 -24.19 -3.83
C MET A 1 21.53 -23.82 -3.12
N SER A 2 21.20 -22.55 -3.09
CA SER A 2 19.90 -22.13 -2.58
C SER A 2 18.82 -22.42 -3.61
N LEU A 3 17.88 -23.27 -3.23
CA LEU A 3 16.69 -23.52 -4.06
C LEU A 3 15.84 -22.25 -4.08
N ASN A 4 15.63 -21.70 -5.25
CA ASN A 4 14.85 -20.46 -5.43
C ASN A 4 13.35 -20.80 -5.45
N VAL A 5 12.85 -21.39 -4.37
CA VAL A 5 11.46 -21.82 -4.21
C VAL A 5 10.78 -21.09 -3.06
N ALA A 6 9.46 -20.98 -3.13
CA ALA A 6 8.63 -20.40 -2.11
C ALA A 6 7.24 -21.04 -2.11
N ASN A 7 6.46 -20.78 -1.08
CA ASN A 7 5.07 -21.21 -1.03
C ASN A 7 4.20 -20.14 -1.70
N CYS A 8 3.22 -20.61 -2.50
CA CYS A 8 2.27 -19.72 -3.14
C CYS A 8 1.36 -19.05 -2.09
N ASP A 9 1.26 -17.73 -2.14
CA ASP A 9 0.44 -16.96 -1.19
C ASP A 9 -1.05 -17.30 -1.26
N ARG A 10 -1.51 -17.84 -2.39
CA ARG A 10 -2.92 -18.15 -2.61
C ARG A 10 -3.28 -19.60 -2.27
N CYS A 11 -2.50 -20.58 -2.74
CA CYS A 11 -2.80 -22.00 -2.57
C CYS A 11 -1.84 -22.76 -1.65
N GLY A 12 -0.74 -22.15 -1.24
CA GLY A 12 0.27 -22.73 -0.36
C GLY A 12 1.21 -23.75 -1.01
N LYS A 13 1.07 -24.04 -2.29
CA LYS A 13 1.94 -25.00 -3.00
C LYS A 13 3.32 -24.40 -3.22
N ILE A 14 4.33 -25.25 -3.19
CA ILE A 14 5.71 -24.87 -3.47
C ILE A 14 5.85 -24.62 -4.98
N TYR A 15 6.47 -23.50 -5.34
CA TYR A 15 6.76 -23.11 -6.72
C TYR A 15 8.13 -22.43 -6.84
N MET A 16 8.65 -22.31 -8.02
CA MET A 16 9.87 -21.53 -8.26
C MET A 16 9.54 -20.04 -8.18
N LYS A 17 10.29 -19.29 -7.36
CA LYS A 17 10.07 -17.86 -7.15
C LYS A 17 9.99 -17.09 -8.47
N ASN A 18 8.97 -16.26 -8.57
CA ASN A 18 8.77 -15.32 -9.65
C ASN A 18 8.41 -13.93 -9.08
N ASN A 19 8.26 -12.95 -9.94
CA ASN A 19 7.95 -11.58 -9.52
C ASN A 19 6.51 -11.41 -9.00
N TYR A 20 5.66 -12.42 -9.14
CA TYR A 20 4.24 -12.33 -8.78
C TYR A 20 3.91 -12.96 -7.42
N GLY A 21 4.79 -13.77 -6.87
CA GLY A 21 4.54 -14.45 -5.60
C GLY A 21 3.51 -15.58 -5.66
N LEU A 22 3.12 -16.03 -6.86
CA LEU A 22 2.09 -17.03 -7.10
C LEU A 22 2.60 -18.16 -7.97
N CYS A 23 2.08 -19.38 -7.73
CA CYS A 23 2.39 -20.52 -8.59
C CYS A 23 1.77 -20.34 -9.99
N PRO A 24 2.29 -21.03 -11.03
CA PRO A 24 1.78 -20.89 -12.39
C PRO A 24 0.27 -21.17 -12.53
N ASN A 25 -0.27 -22.13 -11.79
CA ASN A 25 -1.70 -22.44 -11.81
C ASN A 25 -2.56 -21.29 -11.27
N CYS A 26 -2.16 -20.69 -10.15
CA CYS A 26 -2.85 -19.54 -9.57
C CYS A 26 -2.75 -18.31 -10.48
N LEU A 27 -1.63 -18.12 -11.16
CA LEU A 27 -1.47 -17.06 -12.16
C LEU A 27 -2.46 -17.23 -13.32
N ARG A 28 -2.61 -18.43 -13.84
CA ARG A 28 -3.58 -18.72 -14.92
C ARG A 28 -5.01 -18.44 -14.50
N GLU A 29 -5.39 -18.87 -13.30
CA GLU A 29 -6.71 -18.59 -12.75
C GLU A 29 -6.95 -17.09 -12.61
N MET A 30 -5.97 -16.37 -12.12
CA MET A 30 -6.03 -14.92 -11.94
C MET A 30 -6.20 -14.20 -13.29
N GLU A 31 -5.49 -14.64 -14.32
CA GLU A 31 -5.64 -14.10 -15.67
C GLU A 31 -7.01 -14.37 -16.27
N LYS A 32 -7.56 -15.57 -16.07
CA LYS A 32 -8.93 -15.89 -16.50
C LYS A 32 -9.95 -14.99 -15.80
N GLN A 33 -9.80 -14.78 -14.49
CA GLN A 33 -10.66 -13.88 -13.73
C GLN A 33 -10.57 -12.45 -14.27
N TYR A 34 -9.37 -12.00 -14.54
CA TYR A 34 -9.11 -10.68 -15.14
C TYR A 34 -9.80 -10.49 -16.49
N GLU A 35 -9.64 -11.45 -17.39
CA GLU A 35 -10.28 -11.43 -18.71
C GLU A 35 -11.81 -11.43 -18.61
N THR A 36 -12.37 -12.24 -17.71
CA THR A 36 -13.82 -12.29 -17.45
C THR A 36 -14.33 -10.95 -16.95
N CYS A 37 -13.62 -10.33 -16.02
CA CYS A 37 -13.96 -8.99 -15.52
C CYS A 37 -13.92 -7.93 -16.63
N LEU A 38 -12.87 -7.92 -17.44
CA LEU A 38 -12.75 -6.99 -18.57
C LEU A 38 -13.89 -7.12 -19.56
N LYS A 39 -14.21 -8.35 -19.93
CA LYS A 39 -15.32 -8.63 -20.86
C LYS A 39 -16.64 -8.12 -20.32
N TYR A 40 -16.94 -8.43 -19.07
CA TYR A 40 -18.16 -7.96 -18.40
C TYR A 40 -18.24 -6.42 -18.34
N LEU A 41 -17.15 -5.76 -18.01
CA LEU A 41 -17.08 -4.30 -17.94
C LEU A 41 -17.29 -3.62 -19.30
N ARG A 42 -16.82 -4.24 -20.38
CA ARG A 42 -17.07 -3.73 -21.74
C ARG A 42 -18.54 -3.82 -22.13
N GLU A 43 -19.21 -4.88 -21.71
CA GLU A 43 -20.63 -5.09 -21.97
C GLU A 43 -21.54 -4.28 -21.05
N ASN A 44 -21.11 -4.05 -19.79
CA ASN A 44 -21.90 -3.40 -18.74
C ASN A 44 -21.12 -2.24 -18.11
N ARG A 45 -21.09 -1.11 -18.79
CA ARG A 45 -20.34 0.06 -18.34
C ARG A 45 -20.88 0.71 -17.06
N ALA A 46 -22.17 0.54 -16.79
CA ALA A 46 -22.83 1.14 -15.63
C ALA A 46 -22.89 0.22 -14.40
N CYS A 47 -22.23 -0.93 -14.42
CA CYS A 47 -22.25 -1.85 -13.29
C CYS A 47 -21.43 -1.32 -12.11
N SER A 48 -21.84 -1.69 -10.90
CA SER A 48 -21.07 -1.45 -9.67
C SER A 48 -20.05 -2.56 -9.47
N ILE A 49 -19.11 -2.35 -8.52
CA ILE A 49 -18.11 -3.37 -8.18
C ILE A 49 -18.77 -4.63 -7.62
N GLN A 50 -19.84 -4.49 -6.86
CA GLN A 50 -20.60 -5.62 -6.31
C GLN A 50 -21.28 -6.42 -7.41
N GLU A 51 -21.91 -5.75 -8.38
CA GLU A 51 -22.52 -6.40 -9.52
C GLU A 51 -21.50 -7.17 -10.36
N LEU A 52 -20.33 -6.58 -10.57
CA LEU A 52 -19.22 -7.22 -11.27
C LEU A 52 -18.76 -8.49 -10.53
N SER A 53 -18.60 -8.40 -9.23
CA SER A 53 -18.20 -9.52 -8.38
C SER A 53 -19.24 -10.65 -8.45
N ASP A 54 -20.52 -10.34 -8.35
CA ASP A 54 -21.60 -11.33 -8.39
C ASP A 54 -21.73 -12.01 -9.76
N ALA A 55 -21.56 -11.24 -10.83
CA ALA A 55 -21.69 -11.75 -12.19
C ALA A 55 -20.49 -12.59 -12.66
N THR A 56 -19.29 -12.23 -12.23
CA THR A 56 -18.05 -12.91 -12.63
C THR A 56 -17.55 -13.95 -11.62
N GLU A 57 -18.20 -14.03 -10.45
CA GLU A 57 -17.78 -14.88 -9.33
C GLU A 57 -16.37 -14.58 -8.81
N VAL A 58 -15.86 -13.40 -9.11
CA VAL A 58 -14.54 -12.94 -8.65
C VAL A 58 -14.72 -12.13 -7.36
N PRO A 59 -13.96 -12.40 -6.29
CA PRO A 59 -14.07 -11.63 -5.04
C PRO A 59 -13.79 -10.14 -5.25
N VAL A 60 -14.53 -9.29 -4.56
CA VAL A 60 -14.36 -7.83 -4.62
C VAL A 60 -12.91 -7.42 -4.34
N LYS A 61 -12.25 -8.07 -3.38
CA LYS A 61 -10.84 -7.82 -3.06
C LYS A 61 -9.92 -8.03 -4.27
N GLN A 62 -10.17 -9.06 -5.05
CA GLN A 62 -9.38 -9.35 -6.25
C GLN A 62 -9.62 -8.30 -7.34
N ILE A 63 -10.88 -7.86 -7.52
CA ILE A 63 -11.24 -6.80 -8.46
C ILE A 63 -10.55 -5.48 -8.08
N VAL A 64 -10.62 -5.11 -6.80
CA VAL A 64 -9.94 -3.92 -6.26
C VAL A 64 -8.43 -3.98 -6.52
N LYS A 65 -7.83 -5.14 -6.32
CA LYS A 65 -6.41 -5.35 -6.59
C LYS A 65 -6.08 -5.12 -8.07
N PHE A 66 -6.88 -5.61 -8.99
CA PHE A 66 -6.70 -5.37 -10.43
C PHE A 66 -6.79 -3.88 -10.79
N ILE A 67 -7.72 -3.15 -10.17
CA ILE A 67 -7.88 -1.70 -10.36
C ILE A 67 -6.64 -0.95 -9.83
N ARG A 68 -6.18 -1.28 -8.63
CA ARG A 68 -5.01 -0.66 -8.00
C ARG A 68 -3.72 -0.91 -8.77
N GLU A 69 -3.56 -2.10 -9.34
CA GLU A 69 -2.41 -2.45 -10.17
C GLU A 69 -2.45 -1.81 -11.56
N GLY A 70 -3.54 -1.14 -11.91
CA GLY A 70 -3.73 -0.51 -13.21
C GLY A 70 -4.10 -1.47 -14.33
N ARG A 71 -4.40 -2.72 -14.03
CA ARG A 71 -4.82 -3.72 -15.02
C ARG A 71 -6.23 -3.45 -15.55
N ILE A 72 -7.14 -3.02 -14.67
CA ILE A 72 -8.50 -2.64 -15.03
C ILE A 72 -8.65 -1.12 -14.92
N SER A 73 -9.01 -0.47 -16.03
CA SER A 73 -9.33 0.95 -16.04
C SER A 73 -10.83 1.15 -15.82
N ILE A 74 -11.21 1.93 -14.83
CA ILE A 74 -12.58 2.26 -14.50
C ILE A 74 -13.01 3.65 -14.98
N LYS A 75 -12.19 4.28 -15.82
CA LYS A 75 -12.49 5.64 -16.37
C LYS A 75 -13.83 5.71 -17.09
N ASN A 76 -14.16 4.65 -17.82
CA ASN A 76 -15.41 4.56 -18.58
C ASN A 76 -16.57 3.94 -17.78
N ASN A 77 -16.36 3.64 -16.52
CA ASN A 77 -17.31 2.95 -15.65
C ASN A 77 -17.63 3.85 -14.44
N PRO A 78 -18.59 4.77 -14.55
CA PRO A 78 -18.83 5.79 -13.52
C PRO A 78 -19.31 5.24 -12.18
N ASN A 79 -19.92 4.06 -12.17
CA ASN A 79 -20.44 3.42 -10.96
C ASN A 79 -19.43 2.52 -10.26
N MET A 80 -18.26 2.31 -10.84
CA MET A 80 -17.20 1.53 -10.23
C MET A 80 -16.45 2.36 -9.20
N ALA A 81 -16.57 1.98 -7.94
CA ALA A 81 -15.88 2.60 -6.83
C ALA A 81 -15.57 1.53 -5.76
N TYR A 82 -14.57 1.77 -4.96
CA TYR A 82 -14.21 0.89 -3.84
C TYR A 82 -13.90 1.72 -2.60
N GLU A 83 -13.81 1.07 -1.47
CA GLU A 83 -13.66 1.76 -0.20
C GLU A 83 -12.20 2.16 0.07
N CYS A 84 -12.03 3.34 0.64
CA CYS A 84 -10.75 3.79 1.17
C CYS A 84 -10.31 2.88 2.32
N ASP A 85 -9.05 2.45 2.33
CA ASP A 85 -8.52 1.56 3.36
C ASP A 85 -8.51 2.19 4.76
N VAL A 86 -8.58 3.50 4.87
CA VAL A 86 -8.48 4.23 6.14
C VAL A 86 -9.86 4.64 6.68
N CYS A 87 -10.68 5.31 5.89
CA CYS A 87 -11.95 5.88 6.33
C CYS A 87 -13.20 5.21 5.75
N GLY A 88 -13.05 4.32 4.75
CA GLY A 88 -14.16 3.67 4.08
C GLY A 88 -14.90 4.54 3.07
N ALA A 89 -14.42 5.75 2.76
CA ALA A 89 -15.00 6.61 1.73
C ALA A 89 -14.86 5.98 0.35
N GLN A 90 -15.85 6.18 -0.51
CA GLN A 90 -15.80 5.66 -1.88
C GLN A 90 -14.75 6.38 -2.72
N ILE A 91 -13.83 5.63 -3.27
CA ILE A 91 -12.73 6.12 -4.13
C ILE A 91 -12.68 5.35 -5.44
N ARG A 92 -12.06 5.94 -6.43
CA ARG A 92 -11.90 5.35 -7.77
C ARG A 92 -10.44 5.14 -8.16
N GLU A 93 -9.53 5.72 -7.41
CA GLU A 93 -8.09 5.64 -7.65
C GLU A 93 -7.34 5.45 -6.34
N HIS A 94 -6.19 4.78 -6.41
CA HIS A 94 -5.30 4.58 -5.27
C HIS A 94 -5.90 3.74 -4.12
N ASN A 95 -5.24 3.73 -3.00
CA ASN A 95 -5.64 2.98 -1.81
C ASN A 95 -6.38 3.82 -0.78
N MET A 96 -6.24 5.15 -0.86
CA MET A 96 -6.79 6.09 0.09
C MET A 96 -7.43 7.27 -0.63
N CYS A 97 -8.44 7.87 -0.02
CA CYS A 97 -9.00 9.12 -0.50
C CYS A 97 -8.00 10.26 -0.32
N ASP A 98 -8.22 11.36 -1.03
CA ASP A 98 -7.30 12.51 -0.98
C ASP A 98 -7.18 13.11 0.43
N ALA A 99 -8.29 13.14 1.19
CA ALA A 99 -8.29 13.62 2.57
C ALA A 99 -7.38 12.76 3.48
N CYS A 100 -7.50 11.44 3.41
CA CYS A 100 -6.65 10.53 4.19
C CYS A 100 -5.18 10.61 3.76
N ARG A 101 -4.93 10.71 2.47
CA ARG A 101 -3.58 10.87 1.93
C ARG A 101 -2.93 12.16 2.44
N SER A 102 -3.63 13.28 2.38
CA SER A 102 -3.14 14.57 2.88
C SER A 102 -2.85 14.52 4.37
N ARG A 103 -3.72 13.90 5.16
CA ARG A 103 -3.53 13.73 6.61
C ARG A 103 -2.30 12.89 6.93
N LEU A 104 -2.12 11.74 6.28
CA LEU A 104 -0.95 10.89 6.49
C LEU A 104 0.35 11.57 6.07
N THR A 105 0.34 12.33 4.98
CA THR A 105 1.50 13.11 4.54
C THR A 105 1.87 14.16 5.56
N LYS A 106 0.88 14.87 6.14
CA LYS A 106 1.12 15.86 7.22
C LYS A 106 1.67 15.19 8.47
N GLU A 107 1.09 14.07 8.90
CA GLU A 107 1.56 13.32 10.06
C GLU A 107 3.01 12.84 9.87
N ALA A 108 3.35 12.30 8.71
CA ALA A 108 4.71 11.88 8.39
C ALA A 108 5.69 13.06 8.41
N ARG A 109 5.29 14.22 7.89
CA ARG A 109 6.11 15.45 7.93
C ARG A 109 6.31 15.92 9.37
N ASN A 110 5.25 15.96 10.17
CA ASN A 110 5.32 16.35 11.58
C ASN A 110 6.23 15.42 12.38
N MET A 111 6.13 14.12 12.17
CA MET A 111 7.03 13.14 12.81
C MET A 111 8.49 13.37 12.45
N ALA A 112 8.80 13.64 11.18
CA ALA A 112 10.15 13.94 10.73
C ALA A 112 10.70 15.24 11.37
N GLU A 113 9.87 16.27 11.46
CA GLU A 113 10.23 17.53 12.12
C GLU A 113 10.48 17.34 13.62
N ASP A 114 9.63 16.56 14.29
CA ASP A 114 9.80 16.26 15.71
C ASP A 114 11.08 15.46 15.99
N GLU A 115 11.41 14.51 15.14
CA GLU A 115 12.68 13.78 15.25
C GLU A 115 13.88 14.69 15.08
N GLN A 116 13.85 15.62 14.11
CA GLN A 116 14.91 16.60 13.92
C GLN A 116 15.05 17.52 15.13
N ARG A 117 13.93 18.00 15.69
CA ARG A 117 13.93 18.81 16.92
C ARG A 117 14.55 18.07 18.10
N LYS A 118 14.17 16.82 18.29
CA LYS A 118 14.74 15.97 19.36
C LYS A 118 16.24 15.77 19.18
N LYS A 119 16.71 15.51 17.97
CA LYS A 119 18.13 15.38 17.67
C LYS A 119 18.91 16.67 17.98
N GLN A 120 18.38 17.82 17.55
CA GLN A 120 18.99 19.13 17.83
C GLN A 120 19.06 19.43 19.34
N GLN A 121 17.98 19.17 20.07
CA GLN A 121 17.95 19.33 21.52
C GLN A 121 18.99 18.46 22.22
N THR A 122 19.08 17.18 21.82
CA THR A 122 20.06 16.25 22.38
C THR A 122 21.49 16.70 22.13
N GLU A 123 21.79 17.22 20.94
CA GLU A 123 23.11 17.76 20.60
C GLU A 123 23.43 19.01 21.42
N GLN A 124 22.46 19.91 21.57
CA GLN A 124 22.64 21.14 22.41
C GLN A 124 22.88 20.79 23.87
N GLU A 125 22.16 19.83 24.42
CA GLU A 125 22.35 19.36 25.79
C GLU A 125 23.73 18.73 25.99
N LYS A 126 24.18 17.91 25.05
CA LYS A 126 25.54 17.33 25.08
C LYS A 126 26.61 18.41 25.03
N HIS A 127 26.43 19.39 24.18
CA HIS A 127 27.37 20.51 24.07
C HIS A 127 27.40 21.36 25.35
N ALA A 128 26.24 21.67 25.91
CA ALA A 128 26.14 22.38 27.19
C ALA A 128 26.81 21.61 28.34
N SER A 129 26.61 20.31 28.43
CA SER A 129 27.23 19.43 29.41
C SER A 129 28.77 19.41 29.29
N PHE A 130 29.25 19.39 28.05
CA PHE A 130 30.69 19.43 27.78
C PHE A 130 31.33 20.76 28.26
N LEU A 131 30.69 21.88 27.99
CA LEU A 131 31.15 23.20 28.43
C LEU A 131 31.17 23.35 29.96
N ILE A 132 30.21 22.76 30.66
CA ILE A 132 30.17 22.76 32.13
C ILE A 132 31.34 21.94 32.71
N LYS A 133 31.62 20.77 32.15
CA LYS A 133 32.78 19.97 32.56
C LYS A 133 34.12 20.68 32.38
N ASP A 134 34.31 21.36 31.27
CA ASP A 134 35.52 22.14 31.00
C ASP A 134 35.72 23.25 32.02
N ARG A 135 34.66 23.99 32.34
CA ARG A 135 34.69 25.04 33.38
C ARG A 135 35.02 24.51 34.77
N LEU A 136 34.52 23.30 35.11
CA LEU A 136 34.82 22.68 36.39
C LEU A 136 36.26 22.20 36.49
N GLN A 137 36.88 21.76 35.41
CA GLN A 137 38.26 21.34 35.37
C GLN A 137 39.21 22.54 35.53
N ASP A 138 38.89 23.72 34.98
CA ASP A 138 39.68 24.93 35.16
C ASP A 138 39.64 25.48 36.58
N ARG A 139 38.57 25.19 37.36
CA ARG A 139 38.47 25.61 38.75
C ARG A 139 39.30 24.76 39.73
N THR A 140 39.71 23.58 39.35
CA THR A 140 40.47 22.66 40.23
C THR A 140 41.98 22.78 40.08
N LYS A 141 42.45 23.69 39.25
CA LYS A 141 43.85 24.07 39.18
C LYS A 141 44.09 25.32 40.08
#